data_16acf84dabbb0503541be151f6d6dd33
#
_entry.id   16acf84dabbb0503541be151f6d6dd33
#
_cell.length_a   1.000
_cell.length_b   1.000
_cell.length_c   1.000
_cell.angle_alpha   90.00
_cell.angle_beta   90.00
_cell.angle_gamma   90.00
#
_symmetry.space_group_name_H-M   'P 1'
#
loop_
_entity.id
_entity.type
_entity.pdbx_description
1 polymer ?
#
loop_
_entity_poly.entity_id
_entity_poly.type
_entity_poly.pdbx_seq_one_letter_code
_entity_poly.pdbx_strand_id
1 'polypeptide(L)'
;MAKVLFVMTGASYWTLADGTRHPTGYWAEEFAASYGELTGAGHEIVVATPAGVVPHVDSMSLRPSMVGGEEIARGLEEVLHSAEELRRPIELADARLEDYDAVYYPGGHGPMEDLWQDADSGRLLTAALASGNPLAIVCHAPVAIMATRRNGVSPFQGYRMTAYTNDEEDAVGLRAKARWTAEDELVKMGVDFSRGEIWKPYTIVDRNLFTGQNPASSGPLALEFMKELT
;
A
#
# COMPACT_ATOMS: atom_id res chain seq x y z
N MET A 1 0.14 -7.27 -22.01
CA MET A 1 1.15 -7.54 -20.94
C MET A 1 1.65 -6.18 -20.48
N ALA A 2 1.28 -5.76 -19.31
CA ALA A 2 1.71 -4.50 -18.70
C ALA A 2 2.86 -4.73 -17.72
N LYS A 3 3.66 -3.70 -17.47
CA LYS A 3 4.72 -3.66 -16.47
C LYS A 3 4.27 -2.79 -15.31
N VAL A 4 4.11 -3.39 -14.13
CA VAL A 4 3.56 -2.74 -12.94
C VAL A 4 4.66 -2.54 -11.90
N LEU A 5 4.80 -1.31 -11.41
CA LEU A 5 5.71 -0.98 -10.32
C LEU A 5 4.99 -1.16 -8.98
N PHE A 6 5.49 -2.08 -8.15
CA PHE A 6 5.08 -2.21 -6.75
C PHE A 6 6.01 -1.37 -5.88
N VAL A 7 5.49 -0.32 -5.29
CA VAL A 7 6.21 0.51 -4.33
C VAL A 7 5.91 0.01 -2.92
N MET A 8 6.91 -0.50 -2.26
CA MET A 8 6.79 -1.10 -0.94
C MET A 8 7.60 -0.34 0.11
N THR A 9 7.14 -0.42 1.34
CA THR A 9 7.91 0.10 2.47
C THR A 9 9.24 -0.65 2.63
N GLY A 10 10.29 0.07 3.01
CA GLY A 10 11.55 -0.50 3.49
C GLY A 10 11.61 -0.57 5.02
N ALA A 11 10.58 -0.05 5.73
CA ALA A 11 10.57 -0.02 7.17
C ALA A 11 10.25 -1.41 7.76
N SER A 12 10.91 -1.73 8.89
CA SER A 12 10.66 -2.94 9.69
C SER A 12 10.03 -2.65 11.05
N TYR A 13 9.66 -1.40 11.28
CA TYR A 13 8.99 -0.92 12.49
C TYR A 13 8.18 0.35 12.18
N TRP A 14 7.28 0.67 13.09
CA TRP A 14 6.55 1.93 13.14
C TRP A 14 6.80 2.61 14.48
N THR A 15 7.24 3.86 14.47
CA THR A 15 7.50 4.64 15.68
C THR A 15 6.20 5.19 16.25
N LEU A 16 5.81 4.73 17.43
CA LEU A 16 4.62 5.15 18.15
C LEU A 16 4.81 6.50 18.85
N ALA A 17 3.73 7.04 19.44
CA ALA A 17 3.71 8.35 20.08
C ALA A 17 4.66 8.47 21.28
N ASP A 18 4.90 7.37 22.00
CA ASP A 18 5.82 7.29 23.12
C ASP A 18 7.28 7.03 22.72
N GLY A 19 7.55 6.93 21.40
CA GLY A 19 8.86 6.60 20.85
C GLY A 19 9.16 5.10 20.75
N THR A 20 8.24 4.24 21.18
CA THR A 20 8.39 2.78 21.02
C THR A 20 8.39 2.42 19.54
N ARG A 21 9.29 1.51 19.16
CA ARG A 21 9.31 0.91 17.82
C ARG A 21 8.43 -0.34 17.81
N HIS A 22 7.26 -0.22 17.20
CA HIS A 22 6.35 -1.35 16.98
C HIS A 22 6.84 -2.14 15.76
N PRO A 23 7.23 -3.43 15.91
CA PRO A 23 7.66 -4.25 14.78
C PRO A 23 6.53 -4.38 13.75
N THR A 24 6.84 -4.14 12.49
CA THR A 24 5.89 -4.23 11.37
C THR A 24 6.64 -4.33 10.04
N GLY A 25 5.99 -4.03 8.94
CA GLY A 25 6.50 -4.04 7.59
C GLY A 25 5.35 -3.90 6.60
N TYR A 26 5.44 -4.60 5.44
CA TYR A 26 4.28 -4.77 4.57
C TYR A 26 3.41 -5.93 5.05
N TRP A 27 2.11 -5.88 4.73
CA TRP A 27 1.16 -6.95 5.06
C TRP A 27 1.18 -8.03 3.97
N ALA A 28 1.42 -9.29 4.36
CA ALA A 28 1.65 -10.41 3.44
C ALA A 28 0.51 -10.60 2.42
N GLU A 29 -0.75 -10.60 2.89
CA GLU A 29 -1.92 -10.79 2.02
C GLU A 29 -2.05 -9.68 0.97
N GLU A 30 -1.71 -8.45 1.30
CA GLU A 30 -1.83 -7.30 0.39
C GLU A 30 -0.85 -7.39 -0.77
N PHE A 31 0.36 -7.86 -0.51
CA PHE A 31 1.30 -8.18 -1.57
C PHE A 31 0.87 -9.44 -2.33
N ALA A 32 0.62 -10.54 -1.63
CA ALA A 32 0.40 -11.85 -2.26
C ALA A 32 -0.85 -11.88 -3.13
N ALA A 33 -1.97 -11.26 -2.70
CA ALA A 33 -3.18 -11.22 -3.48
C ALA A 33 -3.01 -10.43 -4.78
N SER A 34 -2.47 -9.21 -4.69
CA SER A 34 -2.24 -8.37 -5.87
C SER A 34 -1.16 -8.93 -6.80
N TYR A 35 -0.07 -9.46 -6.24
CA TYR A 35 1.00 -10.10 -7.01
C TYR A 35 0.49 -11.33 -7.76
N GLY A 36 -0.28 -12.20 -7.08
CA GLY A 36 -0.83 -13.41 -7.68
C GLY A 36 -1.80 -13.13 -8.83
N GLU A 37 -2.73 -12.18 -8.65
CA GLU A 37 -3.68 -11.79 -9.68
C GLU A 37 -2.97 -11.20 -10.91
N LEU A 38 -2.04 -10.27 -10.70
CA LEU A 38 -1.34 -9.60 -11.80
C LEU A 38 -0.38 -10.54 -12.55
N THR A 39 0.43 -11.33 -11.84
CA THR A 39 1.33 -12.29 -12.48
C THR A 39 0.58 -13.44 -13.15
N GLY A 40 -0.53 -13.90 -12.53
CA GLY A 40 -1.43 -14.89 -13.12
C GLY A 40 -2.07 -14.43 -14.44
N ALA A 41 -2.27 -13.12 -14.60
CA ALA A 41 -2.73 -12.50 -15.84
C ALA A 41 -1.58 -12.22 -16.84
N GLY A 42 -0.33 -12.54 -16.49
CA GLY A 42 0.83 -12.40 -17.34
C GLY A 42 1.47 -11.00 -17.34
N HIS A 43 1.19 -10.17 -16.31
CA HIS A 43 1.86 -8.88 -16.15
C HIS A 43 3.23 -9.04 -15.50
N GLU A 44 4.16 -8.15 -15.83
CA GLU A 44 5.49 -8.06 -15.20
C GLU A 44 5.41 -7.18 -13.96
N ILE A 45 6.01 -7.65 -12.87
CA ILE A 45 6.10 -6.87 -11.62
C ILE A 45 7.55 -6.45 -11.38
N VAL A 46 7.75 -5.21 -10.97
CA VAL A 46 9.00 -4.71 -10.43
C VAL A 46 8.73 -4.16 -9.04
N VAL A 47 9.54 -4.55 -8.06
CA VAL A 47 9.45 -4.02 -6.69
C VAL A 47 10.45 -2.89 -6.51
N ALA A 48 10.00 -1.77 -5.94
CA ALA A 48 10.85 -0.67 -5.51
C ALA A 48 10.63 -0.38 -4.02
N THR A 49 11.70 -0.04 -3.32
CA THR A 49 11.65 0.38 -1.91
C THR A 49 12.56 1.60 -1.69
N PRO A 50 12.33 2.42 -0.66
CA PRO A 50 13.32 3.41 -0.25
C PRO A 50 14.69 2.76 -0.06
N ALA A 51 15.73 3.35 -0.67
CA ALA A 51 17.12 2.85 -0.67
C ALA A 51 17.32 1.41 -1.20
N GLY A 52 16.38 0.83 -1.93
CA GLY A 52 16.50 -0.51 -2.53
C GLY A 52 16.62 -1.65 -1.51
N VAL A 53 16.16 -1.44 -0.26
CA VAL A 53 16.24 -2.48 0.77
C VAL A 53 15.18 -3.55 0.54
N VAL A 54 15.50 -4.81 0.86
CA VAL A 54 14.53 -5.91 0.83
C VAL A 54 13.39 -5.57 1.80
N PRO A 55 12.12 -5.51 1.35
CA PRO A 55 11.01 -5.14 2.19
C PRO A 55 10.80 -6.19 3.29
N HIS A 56 10.48 -5.72 4.50
CA HIS A 56 10.23 -6.58 5.64
C HIS A 56 8.73 -6.93 5.72
N VAL A 57 8.41 -8.22 5.83
CA VAL A 57 7.02 -8.66 6.03
C VAL A 57 6.63 -8.50 7.51
N ASP A 58 5.43 -7.98 7.76
CA ASP A 58 4.87 -7.99 9.10
C ASP A 58 4.56 -9.44 9.52
N SER A 59 5.24 -9.94 10.54
CA SER A 59 5.08 -11.33 11.01
C SER A 59 3.67 -11.65 11.51
N MET A 60 2.90 -10.64 11.91
CA MET A 60 1.49 -10.82 12.30
C MET A 60 0.64 -11.24 11.11
N SER A 61 0.95 -10.74 9.90
CA SER A 61 0.22 -11.07 8.67
C SER A 61 0.45 -12.49 8.15
N LEU A 62 1.33 -13.25 8.78
CA LEU A 62 1.58 -14.67 8.50
C LEU A 62 1.03 -15.61 9.60
N ARG A 63 0.42 -15.05 10.65
CA ARG A 63 -0.15 -15.88 11.72
C ARG A 63 -1.48 -16.48 11.27
N PRO A 64 -1.69 -17.81 11.42
CA PRO A 64 -2.94 -18.48 11.05
C PRO A 64 -4.18 -17.84 11.64
N SER A 65 -4.11 -17.36 12.89
CA SER A 65 -5.22 -16.68 13.57
C SER A 65 -5.60 -15.34 12.95
N MET A 66 -4.69 -14.70 12.19
CA MET A 66 -4.92 -13.41 11.55
C MET A 66 -5.43 -13.55 10.12
N VAL A 67 -5.07 -14.65 9.44
CA VAL A 67 -5.36 -14.83 8.01
C VAL A 67 -6.43 -15.89 7.73
N GLY A 68 -7.03 -16.49 8.78
CA GLY A 68 -8.14 -17.43 8.61
C GLY A 68 -7.73 -18.91 8.58
N GLY A 69 -6.49 -19.24 8.93
CA GLY A 69 -6.04 -20.63 9.13
C GLY A 69 -4.66 -20.95 8.59
N GLU A 70 -4.18 -22.14 8.96
CA GLU A 70 -2.84 -22.67 8.64
C GLU A 70 -2.61 -22.80 7.12
N GLU A 71 -3.61 -23.20 6.37
CA GLU A 71 -3.51 -23.40 4.92
C GLU A 71 -3.29 -22.07 4.21
N ILE A 72 -4.04 -21.04 4.61
CA ILE A 72 -3.90 -19.69 4.04
C ILE A 72 -2.53 -19.11 4.41
N ALA A 73 -2.12 -19.21 5.68
CA ALA A 73 -0.81 -18.73 6.12
C ALA A 73 0.33 -19.36 5.30
N ARG A 74 0.30 -20.68 5.11
CA ARG A 74 1.28 -21.39 4.29
C ARG A 74 1.24 -20.95 2.83
N GLY A 75 0.06 -20.75 2.24
CA GLY A 75 -0.07 -20.26 0.86
C GLY A 75 0.54 -18.87 0.69
N LEU A 76 0.35 -17.97 1.67
CA LEU A 76 1.00 -16.67 1.68
C LEU A 76 2.53 -16.80 1.73
N GLU A 77 3.07 -17.62 2.63
CA GLU A 77 4.52 -17.86 2.73
C GLU A 77 5.10 -18.41 1.42
N GLU A 78 4.39 -19.34 0.75
CA GLU A 78 4.80 -19.89 -0.55
C GLU A 78 4.88 -18.80 -1.62
N VAL A 79 3.88 -17.91 -1.71
CA VAL A 79 3.90 -16.78 -2.65
C VAL A 79 5.06 -15.84 -2.36
N LEU A 80 5.24 -15.42 -1.10
CA LEU A 80 6.36 -14.53 -0.71
C LEU A 80 7.72 -15.17 -0.99
N HIS A 81 7.83 -16.48 -0.80
CA HIS A 81 9.08 -17.20 -1.09
C HIS A 81 9.35 -17.31 -2.58
N SER A 82 8.33 -17.46 -3.42
CA SER A 82 8.47 -17.58 -4.86
C SER A 82 8.71 -16.25 -5.58
N ALA A 83 8.24 -15.13 -5.00
CA ALA A 83 8.39 -13.80 -5.59
C ALA A 83 9.85 -13.32 -5.53
N GLU A 84 10.59 -13.50 -6.62
CA GLU A 84 12.01 -13.08 -6.70
C GLU A 84 12.17 -11.56 -6.63
N GLU A 85 11.17 -10.81 -7.08
CA GLU A 85 11.12 -9.36 -7.10
C GLU A 85 11.24 -8.77 -5.69
N LEU A 86 10.68 -9.43 -4.67
CA LEU A 86 10.85 -9.05 -3.26
C LEU A 86 12.30 -9.08 -2.79
N ARG A 87 13.10 -9.98 -3.36
CA ARG A 87 14.51 -10.16 -2.97
C ARG A 87 15.47 -9.25 -3.74
N ARG A 88 14.99 -8.62 -4.81
CA ARG A 88 15.79 -7.77 -5.70
C ARG A 88 15.08 -6.46 -6.00
N PRO A 89 14.64 -5.74 -4.97
CA PRO A 89 14.01 -4.45 -5.20
C PRO A 89 14.98 -3.47 -5.85
N ILE A 90 14.47 -2.60 -6.69
CA ILE A 90 15.22 -1.43 -7.14
C ILE A 90 15.12 -0.32 -6.10
N GLU A 91 16.04 0.63 -6.14
CA GLU A 91 15.92 1.85 -5.35
C GLU A 91 14.78 2.72 -5.90
N LEU A 92 13.89 3.20 -5.02
CA LEU A 92 12.73 4.01 -5.42
C LEU A 92 13.15 5.32 -6.12
N ALA A 93 14.32 5.85 -5.76
CA ALA A 93 14.90 7.02 -6.42
C ALA A 93 15.18 6.80 -7.92
N ASP A 94 15.48 5.57 -8.31
CA ASP A 94 15.76 5.18 -9.70
C ASP A 94 14.48 4.86 -10.49
N ALA A 95 13.33 4.71 -9.83
CA ALA A 95 12.07 4.41 -10.50
C ALA A 95 11.58 5.61 -11.31
N ARG A 96 11.40 5.39 -12.63
CA ARG A 96 10.90 6.39 -13.57
C ARG A 96 9.54 5.93 -14.05
N LEU A 97 8.53 6.78 -13.93
CA LEU A 97 7.15 6.41 -14.26
C LEU A 97 7.01 5.94 -15.73
N GLU A 98 7.76 6.52 -16.64
CA GLU A 98 7.75 6.19 -18.06
C GLU A 98 8.16 4.74 -18.39
N ASP A 99 8.78 4.05 -17.45
CA ASP A 99 9.19 2.65 -17.60
C ASP A 99 8.08 1.67 -17.19
N TYR A 100 6.93 2.18 -16.70
CA TYR A 100 5.83 1.37 -16.14
C TYR A 100 4.47 1.81 -16.68
N ASP A 101 3.60 0.84 -16.88
CA ASP A 101 2.21 1.08 -17.32
C ASP A 101 1.30 1.45 -16.16
N ALA A 102 1.64 1.02 -14.94
CA ALA A 102 0.85 1.29 -13.74
C ALA A 102 1.69 1.20 -12.46
N VAL A 103 1.14 1.70 -11.35
CA VAL A 103 1.80 1.71 -10.03
C VAL A 103 0.86 1.12 -8.97
N TYR A 104 1.40 0.27 -8.10
CA TYR A 104 0.67 -0.36 -7.01
C TYR A 104 1.43 -0.20 -5.68
N TYR A 105 0.74 0.22 -4.62
CA TYR A 105 1.28 0.38 -3.27
C TYR A 105 0.59 -0.60 -2.31
N PRO A 106 1.17 -1.78 -2.01
CA PRO A 106 0.74 -2.61 -0.89
C PRO A 106 0.97 -1.87 0.44
N GLY A 107 0.13 -2.14 1.43
CA GLY A 107 0.24 -1.46 2.72
C GLY A 107 0.89 -2.32 3.82
N GLY A 108 0.25 -2.39 4.98
CA GLY A 108 0.83 -2.70 6.26
C GLY A 108 1.20 -1.40 6.97
N HIS A 109 1.66 -1.43 8.23
CA HIS A 109 2.00 -0.19 8.96
C HIS A 109 3.34 0.43 8.55
N GLY A 110 4.19 -0.30 7.81
CA GLY A 110 5.51 0.23 7.39
C GLY A 110 5.45 1.57 6.66
N PRO A 111 4.53 1.82 5.71
CA PRO A 111 4.34 3.11 5.06
C PRO A 111 4.13 4.29 6.01
N MET A 112 3.62 4.03 7.23
CA MET A 112 3.48 5.02 8.30
C MET A 112 4.82 5.49 8.90
N GLU A 113 5.91 4.76 8.64
CA GLU A 113 7.25 5.14 9.09
C GLU A 113 8.03 5.86 7.99
N ASP A 114 8.01 5.36 6.75
CA ASP A 114 8.88 5.83 5.68
C ASP A 114 8.15 6.56 4.54
N LEU A 115 7.19 5.93 3.88
CA LEU A 115 6.63 6.41 2.61
C LEU A 115 5.84 7.72 2.72
N TRP A 116 5.28 8.03 3.90
CA TRP A 116 4.50 9.26 4.11
C TRP A 116 5.30 10.55 3.90
N GLN A 117 6.64 10.48 3.99
CA GLN A 117 7.56 11.61 3.85
C GLN A 117 8.64 11.38 2.78
N ASP A 118 8.64 10.23 2.11
CA ASP A 118 9.63 9.90 1.09
C ASP A 118 9.44 10.76 -0.16
N ALA A 119 10.47 11.54 -0.52
CA ALA A 119 10.39 12.50 -1.61
C ALA A 119 10.24 11.83 -2.99
N ASP A 120 10.84 10.64 -3.18
CA ASP A 120 10.77 9.89 -4.44
C ASP A 120 9.41 9.24 -4.61
N SER A 121 8.83 8.69 -3.52
CA SER A 121 7.44 8.27 -3.49
C SER A 121 6.49 9.43 -3.84
N GLY A 122 6.69 10.61 -3.23
CA GLY A 122 5.88 11.80 -3.53
C GLY A 122 6.01 12.27 -4.98
N ARG A 123 7.21 12.20 -5.57
CA ARG A 123 7.46 12.49 -6.98
C ARG A 123 6.71 11.51 -7.89
N LEU A 124 6.85 10.22 -7.61
CA LEU A 124 6.22 9.14 -8.38
C LEU A 124 4.69 9.22 -8.32
N LEU A 125 4.11 9.36 -7.13
CA LEU A 125 2.66 9.51 -6.92
C LEU A 125 2.10 10.73 -7.66
N THR A 126 2.79 11.86 -7.61
CA THR A 126 2.38 13.08 -8.33
C THR A 126 2.39 12.84 -9.84
N ALA A 127 3.43 12.18 -10.36
CA ALA A 127 3.55 11.86 -11.78
C ALA A 127 2.48 10.84 -12.21
N ALA A 128 2.26 9.76 -11.44
CA ALA A 128 1.27 8.74 -11.74
C ALA A 128 -0.16 9.32 -11.78
N LEU A 129 -0.49 10.20 -10.82
CA LEU A 129 -1.79 10.86 -10.82
C LEU A 129 -1.99 11.74 -12.06
N ALA A 130 -0.95 12.47 -12.47
CA ALA A 130 -1.01 13.40 -13.61
C ALA A 130 -0.98 12.69 -14.98
N SER A 131 -0.37 11.51 -15.07
CA SER A 131 -0.27 10.76 -16.33
C SER A 131 -1.59 10.12 -16.76
N GLY A 132 -2.49 9.85 -15.80
CA GLY A 132 -3.68 9.05 -16.04
C GLY A 132 -3.43 7.55 -15.99
N ASN A 133 -2.17 7.09 -15.78
CA ASN A 133 -1.88 5.67 -15.60
C ASN A 133 -2.55 5.14 -14.32
N PRO A 134 -3.02 3.89 -14.30
CA PRO A 134 -3.63 3.29 -13.12
C PRO A 134 -2.70 3.35 -11.90
N LEU A 135 -3.22 3.85 -10.78
CA LEU A 135 -2.53 3.96 -9.50
C LEU A 135 -3.38 3.29 -8.41
N ALA A 136 -2.90 2.17 -7.87
CA ALA A 136 -3.58 1.47 -6.77
C ALA A 136 -2.81 1.63 -5.46
N ILE A 137 -3.54 1.87 -4.36
CA ILE A 137 -2.97 2.07 -3.03
C ILE A 137 -3.91 1.43 -1.99
N VAL A 138 -3.40 0.57 -1.10
CA VAL A 138 -4.26 -0.17 -0.16
C VAL A 138 -3.84 0.00 1.30
N CYS A 139 -4.80 -0.14 2.22
CA CYS A 139 -4.63 -0.21 3.67
C CYS A 139 -4.00 1.08 4.26
N HIS A 140 -2.77 1.01 4.80
CA HIS A 140 -2.07 2.20 5.30
C HIS A 140 -1.23 2.91 4.23
N ALA A 141 -0.96 2.28 3.09
CA ALA A 141 -0.15 2.89 2.03
C ALA A 141 -0.70 4.24 1.50
N PRO A 142 -2.01 4.56 1.55
CA PRO A 142 -2.50 5.88 1.16
C PRO A 142 -1.85 7.05 1.90
N VAL A 143 -1.22 6.84 3.08
CA VAL A 143 -0.45 7.90 3.75
C VAL A 143 0.74 8.41 2.91
N ALA A 144 1.23 7.61 1.97
CA ALA A 144 2.31 8.01 1.07
C ALA A 144 1.96 9.28 0.26
N ILE A 145 0.65 9.55 0.04
CA ILE A 145 0.24 10.79 -0.64
C ILE A 145 0.59 12.05 0.15
N MET A 146 0.90 11.94 1.45
CA MET A 146 1.35 13.07 2.26
C MET A 146 2.67 13.66 1.73
N ALA A 147 3.53 12.82 1.15
CA ALA A 147 4.79 13.23 0.52
C ALA A 147 4.58 14.08 -0.75
N THR A 148 3.36 14.12 -1.31
CA THR A 148 3.05 14.94 -2.50
C THR A 148 2.75 16.39 -2.18
N ARG A 149 2.65 16.77 -0.89
CA ARG A 149 2.30 18.14 -0.48
C ARG A 149 3.34 19.15 -0.98
N ARG A 150 2.85 20.20 -1.65
CA ARG A 150 3.62 21.38 -2.04
C ARG A 150 2.92 22.62 -1.50
N ASN A 151 3.58 23.40 -0.66
CA ASN A 151 2.99 24.57 0.01
C ASN A 151 1.68 24.24 0.77
N GLY A 152 1.61 23.06 1.38
CA GLY A 152 0.45 22.60 2.15
C GLY A 152 -0.69 22.00 1.32
N VAL A 153 -0.60 22.00 -0.01
CA VAL A 153 -1.62 21.44 -0.91
C VAL A 153 -1.11 20.15 -1.56
N SER A 154 -1.97 19.15 -1.66
CA SER A 154 -1.71 17.90 -2.36
C SER A 154 -2.53 17.82 -3.65
N PRO A 155 -2.01 17.24 -4.75
CA PRO A 155 -2.79 16.99 -5.95
C PRO A 155 -3.93 15.97 -5.74
N PHE A 156 -3.92 15.24 -4.63
CA PHE A 156 -4.99 14.31 -4.24
C PHE A 156 -6.18 15.00 -3.53
N GLN A 157 -6.10 16.30 -3.24
CA GLN A 157 -7.22 17.02 -2.64
C GLN A 157 -8.49 16.90 -3.49
N GLY A 158 -9.61 16.53 -2.87
CA GLY A 158 -10.90 16.32 -3.53
C GLY A 158 -11.03 15.00 -4.30
N TYR A 159 -10.01 14.11 -4.27
CA TYR A 159 -10.19 12.74 -4.73
C TYR A 159 -11.00 11.93 -3.73
N ARG A 160 -11.92 11.10 -4.23
CA ARG A 160 -12.59 10.10 -3.40
C ARG A 160 -11.64 8.94 -3.17
N MET A 161 -11.46 8.57 -1.90
CA MET A 161 -10.57 7.47 -1.54
C MET A 161 -10.91 6.86 -0.19
N THR A 162 -10.34 5.71 0.07
CA THR A 162 -10.38 5.01 1.35
C THR A 162 -8.97 4.62 1.77
N ALA A 163 -8.83 4.27 3.05
CA ALA A 163 -7.62 3.72 3.65
C ALA A 163 -8.00 2.96 4.92
N TYR A 164 -7.03 2.39 5.61
CA TYR A 164 -7.22 1.78 6.92
C TYR A 164 -7.86 2.78 7.90
N THR A 165 -8.92 2.35 8.55
CA THR A 165 -9.80 3.25 9.31
C THR A 165 -9.39 3.36 10.77
N ASN A 166 -9.85 4.44 11.40
CA ASN A 166 -9.69 4.62 12.84
C ASN A 166 -10.38 3.51 13.65
N ASP A 167 -11.51 2.99 13.18
CA ASP A 167 -12.22 1.89 13.83
C ASP A 167 -11.40 0.58 13.76
N GLU A 168 -10.71 0.33 12.64
CA GLU A 168 -9.80 -0.81 12.50
C GLU A 168 -8.54 -0.64 13.36
N GLU A 169 -7.97 0.58 13.46
CA GLU A 169 -6.86 0.87 14.37
C GLU A 169 -7.25 0.68 15.85
N ASP A 170 -8.49 1.06 16.21
CA ASP A 170 -9.02 0.81 17.56
C ASP A 170 -9.18 -0.70 17.83
N ALA A 171 -9.65 -1.45 16.84
CA ALA A 171 -9.85 -2.90 16.96
C ALA A 171 -8.54 -3.67 17.15
N VAL A 172 -7.41 -3.18 16.60
CA VAL A 172 -6.06 -3.75 16.85
C VAL A 172 -5.34 -3.10 18.03
N GLY A 173 -5.95 -2.10 18.69
CA GLY A 173 -5.41 -1.45 19.88
C GLY A 173 -4.21 -0.53 19.63
N LEU A 174 -4.03 -0.05 18.41
CA LEU A 174 -2.91 0.80 18.03
C LEU A 174 -3.28 2.29 17.93
N ARG A 175 -4.54 2.66 17.72
CA ARG A 175 -4.96 4.05 17.56
C ARG A 175 -4.51 4.95 18.70
N ALA A 176 -4.71 4.52 19.95
CA ALA A 176 -4.32 5.30 21.14
C ALA A 176 -2.80 5.43 21.30
N LYS A 177 -2.02 4.61 20.60
CA LYS A 177 -0.55 4.60 20.61
C LYS A 177 0.04 5.32 19.41
N ALA A 178 -0.76 5.53 18.36
CA ALA A 178 -0.32 6.17 17.12
C ALA A 178 0.01 7.66 17.34
N ARG A 179 1.03 8.17 16.66
CA ARG A 179 1.28 9.60 16.57
C ARG A 179 0.19 10.31 15.77
N TRP A 180 -0.35 9.65 14.80
CA TRP A 180 -1.43 10.05 13.90
C TRP A 180 -1.93 8.79 13.15
N THR A 181 -3.11 8.85 12.59
CA THR A 181 -3.72 7.74 11.84
C THR A 181 -3.86 8.08 10.36
N ALA A 182 -3.98 7.04 9.53
CA ALA A 182 -4.16 7.21 8.09
C ALA A 182 -5.43 8.01 7.78
N GLU A 183 -6.58 7.61 8.33
CA GLU A 183 -7.86 8.30 8.14
C GLU A 183 -7.76 9.79 8.51
N ASP A 184 -7.23 10.11 9.71
CA ASP A 184 -7.17 11.50 10.17
C ASP A 184 -6.29 12.38 9.25
N GLU A 185 -5.13 11.89 8.82
CA GLU A 185 -4.25 12.67 7.97
C GLU A 185 -4.81 12.85 6.55
N LEU A 186 -5.45 11.83 5.99
CA LEU A 186 -6.08 11.92 4.67
C LEU A 186 -7.25 12.91 4.69
N VAL A 187 -8.09 12.87 5.72
CA VAL A 187 -9.17 13.86 5.91
C VAL A 187 -8.61 15.29 6.02
N LYS A 188 -7.53 15.49 6.81
CA LYS A 188 -6.84 16.79 6.91
C LYS A 188 -6.25 17.26 5.58
N MET A 189 -5.89 16.34 4.69
CA MET A 189 -5.42 16.68 3.34
C MET A 189 -6.54 17.14 2.40
N GLY A 190 -7.80 17.02 2.82
CA GLY A 190 -8.97 17.42 2.03
C GLY A 190 -9.35 16.42 0.94
N VAL A 191 -9.03 15.13 1.12
CA VAL A 191 -9.58 14.07 0.29
C VAL A 191 -11.05 13.83 0.67
N ASP A 192 -11.87 13.39 -0.26
CA ASP A 192 -13.23 12.91 -0.01
C ASP A 192 -13.16 11.46 0.49
N PHE A 193 -12.92 11.33 1.82
CA PHE A 193 -12.68 10.05 2.46
C PHE A 193 -14.00 9.34 2.77
N SER A 194 -14.08 8.06 2.42
CA SER A 194 -15.20 7.21 2.84
C SER A 194 -14.71 5.83 3.24
N ARG A 195 -15.55 5.13 4.04
CA ARG A 195 -15.22 3.85 4.63
C ARG A 195 -16.41 2.89 4.61
N GLY A 196 -16.11 1.60 4.49
CA GLY A 196 -17.04 0.49 4.69
C GLY A 196 -16.97 -0.09 6.11
N GLU A 197 -17.58 -1.25 6.29
CA GLU A 197 -17.46 -2.01 7.54
C GLU A 197 -16.02 -2.47 7.77
N ILE A 198 -15.59 -2.50 9.05
CA ILE A 198 -14.26 -3.01 9.42
C ILE A 198 -14.09 -4.46 8.96
N TRP A 199 -12.88 -4.80 8.50
CA TRP A 199 -12.50 -6.15 8.03
C TRP A 199 -13.30 -6.67 6.84
N LYS A 200 -14.15 -5.84 6.21
CA LYS A 200 -14.83 -6.19 4.96
C LYS A 200 -14.11 -5.53 3.78
N PRO A 201 -14.15 -6.16 2.60
CA PRO A 201 -13.64 -5.52 1.39
C PRO A 201 -14.37 -4.21 1.13
N TYR A 202 -13.62 -3.14 0.95
CA TYR A 202 -14.14 -1.84 0.54
C TYR A 202 -13.13 -1.16 -0.38
N THR A 203 -13.54 -0.90 -1.61
CA THR A 203 -12.69 -0.28 -2.64
C THR A 203 -13.36 0.96 -3.21
N ILE A 204 -12.57 1.94 -3.59
CA ILE A 204 -13.02 3.15 -4.29
C ILE A 204 -12.16 3.33 -5.53
N VAL A 205 -12.82 3.64 -6.63
CA VAL A 205 -12.18 4.10 -7.86
C VAL A 205 -12.62 5.55 -8.12
N ASP A 206 -11.65 6.43 -8.30
CA ASP A 206 -11.88 7.80 -8.71
C ASP A 206 -10.83 8.21 -9.76
N ARG A 207 -11.30 8.38 -11.01
CA ARG A 207 -10.41 8.60 -12.16
C ARG A 207 -9.41 7.43 -12.30
N ASN A 208 -8.12 7.70 -12.30
CA ASN A 208 -7.08 6.69 -12.37
C ASN A 208 -6.59 6.20 -10.99
N LEU A 209 -7.22 6.64 -9.89
CA LEU A 209 -6.88 6.25 -8.53
C LEU A 209 -7.79 5.12 -8.03
N PHE A 210 -7.18 4.02 -7.58
CA PHE A 210 -7.81 2.83 -7.01
C PHE A 210 -7.36 2.72 -5.55
N THR A 211 -8.29 2.71 -4.59
CA THR A 211 -7.94 2.57 -3.18
C THR A 211 -8.72 1.45 -2.52
N GLY A 212 -8.05 0.71 -1.63
CA GLY A 212 -8.62 -0.34 -0.80
C GLY A 212 -8.43 -0.05 0.68
N GLN A 213 -9.45 -0.34 1.50
CA GLN A 213 -9.47 0.01 2.91
C GLN A 213 -8.48 -0.81 3.76
N ASN A 214 -8.38 -2.11 3.51
CA ASN A 214 -7.77 -3.09 4.42
C ASN A 214 -7.27 -4.32 3.64
N PRO A 215 -6.63 -5.30 4.30
CA PRO A 215 -6.15 -6.51 3.63
C PRO A 215 -7.22 -7.25 2.81
N ALA A 216 -8.46 -7.36 3.33
CA ALA A 216 -9.55 -8.00 2.61
C ALA A 216 -9.93 -7.30 1.30
N SER A 217 -9.55 -6.04 1.14
CA SER A 217 -9.77 -5.25 -0.09
C SER A 217 -8.78 -5.58 -1.20
N SER A 218 -7.65 -6.23 -0.91
CA SER A 218 -6.51 -6.36 -1.84
C SER A 218 -6.85 -7.16 -3.10
N GLY A 219 -7.49 -8.30 -2.97
CA GLY A 219 -7.95 -9.09 -4.12
C GLY A 219 -8.97 -8.34 -4.99
N PRO A 220 -10.09 -7.86 -4.43
CA PRO A 220 -11.04 -7.02 -5.16
C PRO A 220 -10.41 -5.80 -5.84
N LEU A 221 -9.48 -5.11 -5.16
CA LEU A 221 -8.76 -3.97 -5.71
C LEU A 221 -7.89 -4.36 -6.91
N ALA A 222 -7.14 -5.47 -6.80
CA ALA A 222 -6.31 -5.96 -7.89
C ALA A 222 -7.14 -6.31 -9.13
N LEU A 223 -8.31 -6.94 -8.95
CA LEU A 223 -9.23 -7.28 -10.04
C LEU A 223 -9.80 -6.03 -10.74
N GLU A 224 -10.16 -4.98 -9.98
CA GLU A 224 -10.61 -3.72 -10.56
C GLU A 224 -9.46 -3.01 -11.30
N PHE A 225 -8.28 -2.97 -10.70
CA PHE A 225 -7.07 -2.37 -11.26
C PHE A 225 -6.65 -3.03 -12.58
N MET A 226 -6.69 -4.37 -12.66
CA MET A 226 -6.35 -5.11 -13.87
C MET A 226 -7.21 -4.77 -15.09
N LYS A 227 -8.45 -4.33 -14.91
CA LYS A 227 -9.33 -3.94 -16.03
C LYS A 227 -8.77 -2.78 -16.84
N GLU A 228 -7.91 -1.96 -16.24
CA GLU A 228 -7.26 -0.82 -16.87
C GLU A 228 -5.90 -1.16 -17.50
N LEU A 229 -5.40 -2.40 -17.28
CA LEU A 229 -4.13 -2.89 -17.79
C LEU A 229 -4.32 -3.68 -19.10
N THR A 230 -4.70 -2.99 -20.15
CA THR A 230 -4.93 -3.63 -21.48
C THR A 230 -3.72 -3.59 -22.41
#